data_2c01352565d418e41df78f2f12953b72
#
_entry.id   2c01352565d418e41df78f2f12953b72
#
_cell.length_a   1.000
_cell.length_b   1.000
_cell.length_c   1.000
_cell.angle_alpha   90.00
_cell.angle_beta   90.00
_cell.angle_gamma   90.00
#
_symmetry.space_group_name_H-M   'P 1'
#
loop_
_entity.id
_entity.type
_entity.pdbx_description
1 polymer ?
#
loop_
_entity_poly.entity_id
_entity_poly.type
_entity_poly.pdbx_seq_one_letter_code
_entity_poly.pdbx_strand_id
1 'polypeptide(L)'
;ESHQEAIGAVEEFLELQLADARDQMEDGRKALREMGVAAELIDKGGRMLEKVIEGSQQKAFQSYQAALAYYAFVMKRRDMRYIISALQALKPMLLIPIQALDADEFLLNTPSFTYDLRQGMAGRRNHRPEDYITKCTAVDPGEEGKAVWQQALGEFFTGDQELIDYAQEIC
;
A
#
# COMPACT_ATOMS: atom_id res chain seq x y z
N GLU A 1 -7.05 9.68 -8.71
CA GLU A 1 -5.81 8.84 -8.83
C GLU A 1 -5.78 7.78 -7.73
N SER A 2 -5.70 8.14 -6.45
CA SER A 2 -5.55 7.20 -5.33
C SER A 2 -6.65 6.12 -5.24
N HIS A 3 -7.88 6.40 -5.66
CA HIS A 3 -8.96 5.41 -5.62
C HIS A 3 -8.79 4.33 -6.71
N GLN A 4 -8.32 4.70 -7.88
CA GLN A 4 -8.02 3.76 -8.97
C GLN A 4 -6.79 2.90 -8.63
N GLU A 5 -5.76 3.49 -8.02
CA GLU A 5 -4.59 2.77 -7.54
C GLU A 5 -4.97 1.74 -6.47
N ALA A 6 -5.85 2.12 -5.52
CA ALA A 6 -6.35 1.19 -4.50
C ALA A 6 -7.16 0.03 -5.12
N ILE A 7 -7.96 0.27 -6.15
CA ILE A 7 -8.65 -0.78 -6.89
C ILE A 7 -7.63 -1.70 -7.56
N GLY A 8 -6.64 -1.14 -8.26
CA GLY A 8 -5.58 -1.91 -8.93
C GLY A 8 -4.81 -2.81 -7.96
N ALA A 9 -4.44 -2.30 -6.78
CA ALA A 9 -3.77 -3.09 -5.74
C ALA A 9 -4.63 -4.26 -5.23
N VAL A 10 -5.94 -4.06 -5.07
CA VAL A 10 -6.86 -5.14 -4.70
C VAL A 10 -7.00 -6.16 -5.82
N GLU A 11 -7.07 -5.73 -7.08
CA GLU A 11 -7.11 -6.63 -8.23
C GLU A 11 -5.85 -7.48 -8.33
N GLU A 12 -4.67 -6.90 -8.18
CA GLU A 12 -3.39 -7.61 -8.17
C GLU A 12 -3.35 -8.65 -7.04
N PHE A 13 -3.76 -8.28 -5.84
CA PHE A 13 -3.87 -9.21 -4.71
C PHE A 13 -4.82 -10.38 -5.01
N LEU A 14 -5.96 -10.11 -5.63
CA LEU A 14 -6.93 -11.15 -6.00
C LEU A 14 -6.41 -12.07 -7.12
N GLU A 15 -5.57 -11.59 -8.04
CA GLU A 15 -4.89 -12.43 -9.03
C GLU A 15 -3.90 -13.40 -8.37
N LEU A 16 -3.13 -12.92 -7.37
CA LEU A 16 -2.24 -13.79 -6.59
C LEU A 16 -3.03 -14.88 -5.85
N GLN A 17 -4.15 -14.50 -5.21
CA GLN A 17 -5.03 -15.47 -4.55
C GLN A 17 -5.65 -16.46 -5.54
N LEU A 18 -5.97 -16.02 -6.74
CA LEU A 18 -6.53 -16.90 -7.77
C LEU A 18 -5.50 -17.92 -8.27
N ALA A 19 -4.23 -17.51 -8.42
CA ALA A 19 -3.15 -18.42 -8.76
C ALA A 19 -2.98 -19.48 -7.67
N ASP A 20 -2.89 -19.08 -6.40
CA ASP A 20 -2.81 -19.98 -5.25
C ASP A 20 -4.01 -20.95 -5.18
N ALA A 21 -5.23 -20.46 -5.41
CA ALA A 21 -6.42 -21.28 -5.41
C ALA A 21 -6.42 -22.34 -6.55
N ARG A 22 -5.87 -22.00 -7.71
CA ARG A 22 -5.71 -22.95 -8.81
C ARG A 22 -4.68 -24.02 -8.50
N ASP A 23 -3.56 -23.65 -7.90
CA ASP A 23 -2.53 -24.58 -7.48
C ASP A 23 -3.06 -25.56 -6.43
N GLN A 24 -3.77 -25.07 -5.42
CA GLN A 24 -4.42 -25.92 -4.40
C GLN A 24 -5.44 -26.89 -5.01
N MET A 25 -6.20 -26.45 -6.02
CA MET A 25 -7.13 -27.34 -6.74
C MET A 25 -6.39 -28.43 -7.50
N GLU A 26 -5.30 -28.11 -8.18
CA GLU A 26 -4.53 -29.09 -8.96
C GLU A 26 -3.83 -30.09 -8.03
N ASP A 27 -3.28 -29.61 -6.91
CA ASP A 27 -2.70 -30.48 -5.87
C ASP A 27 -3.75 -31.44 -5.29
N GLY A 28 -4.96 -30.97 -5.03
CA GLY A 28 -6.06 -31.80 -4.58
C GLY A 28 -6.48 -32.85 -5.61
N ARG A 29 -6.52 -32.48 -6.91
CA ARG A 29 -6.77 -33.41 -8.02
C ARG A 29 -5.68 -34.48 -8.11
N LYS A 30 -4.42 -34.05 -8.02
CA LYS A 30 -3.27 -34.94 -8.06
C LYS A 30 -3.31 -35.94 -6.92
N ALA A 31 -3.55 -35.46 -5.69
CA ALA A 31 -3.64 -36.33 -4.50
C ALA A 31 -4.74 -37.40 -4.66
N LEU A 32 -5.91 -37.05 -5.19
CA LEU A 32 -6.99 -38.02 -5.44
C LEU A 32 -6.63 -39.04 -6.52
N ARG A 33 -5.94 -38.64 -7.60
CA ARG A 33 -5.45 -39.53 -8.66
C ARG A 33 -4.42 -40.52 -8.11
N GLU A 34 -3.47 -40.03 -7.30
CA GLU A 34 -2.45 -40.87 -6.65
C GLU A 34 -3.08 -41.91 -5.69
N MET A 35 -4.24 -41.60 -5.13
CA MET A 35 -5.03 -42.55 -4.31
C MET A 35 -5.95 -43.46 -5.13
N GLY A 36 -5.83 -43.45 -6.46
CA GLY A 36 -6.54 -44.36 -7.34
C GLY A 36 -7.95 -43.90 -7.77
N VAL A 37 -8.34 -42.67 -7.50
CA VAL A 37 -9.61 -42.12 -7.99
C VAL A 37 -9.49 -41.78 -9.47
N ALA A 38 -10.44 -42.29 -10.30
CA ALA A 38 -10.41 -42.08 -11.73
C ALA A 38 -10.56 -40.58 -12.10
N ALA A 39 -9.72 -40.11 -13.01
CA ALA A 39 -9.69 -38.71 -13.44
C ALA A 39 -11.07 -38.21 -13.92
N GLU A 40 -11.79 -39.04 -14.67
CA GLU A 40 -13.12 -38.73 -15.19
C GLU A 40 -14.16 -38.45 -14.07
N LEU A 41 -14.02 -39.12 -12.93
CA LEU A 41 -14.88 -38.91 -11.75
C LEU A 41 -14.53 -37.62 -11.02
N ILE A 42 -13.22 -37.31 -10.95
CA ILE A 42 -12.73 -36.06 -10.36
C ILE A 42 -13.23 -34.86 -11.20
N ASP A 43 -13.15 -34.97 -12.53
CA ASP A 43 -13.59 -33.89 -13.43
C ASP A 43 -15.11 -33.69 -13.44
N LYS A 44 -15.90 -34.76 -13.27
CA LYS A 44 -17.37 -34.67 -13.08
C LYS A 44 -17.73 -34.04 -11.74
N GLY A 45 -16.91 -34.25 -10.71
CA GLY A 45 -17.09 -33.65 -9.39
C GLY A 45 -18.42 -33.99 -8.70
N GLY A 46 -18.78 -33.15 -7.74
CA GLY A 46 -20.06 -33.16 -7.06
C GLY A 46 -20.44 -34.52 -6.44
N ARG A 47 -21.73 -34.85 -6.46
CA ARG A 47 -22.28 -36.10 -5.85
C ARG A 47 -21.73 -37.38 -6.47
N MET A 48 -21.27 -37.35 -7.69
CA MET A 48 -20.70 -38.54 -8.37
C MET A 48 -19.35 -38.90 -7.79
N LEU A 49 -18.50 -37.90 -7.56
CA LEU A 49 -17.21 -38.09 -6.92
C LEU A 49 -17.36 -38.51 -5.45
N GLU A 50 -18.26 -37.87 -4.72
CA GLU A 50 -18.52 -38.16 -3.28
C GLU A 50 -18.90 -39.62 -3.03
N LYS A 51 -19.68 -40.22 -3.95
CA LYS A 51 -20.17 -41.63 -3.81
C LYS A 51 -19.07 -42.68 -3.99
N VAL A 52 -17.93 -42.33 -4.63
CA VAL A 52 -16.87 -43.29 -4.90
C VAL A 52 -15.68 -43.13 -3.94
N ILE A 53 -15.71 -42.11 -3.07
CA ILE A 53 -14.65 -41.86 -2.09
C ILE A 53 -14.71 -42.90 -0.98
N GLU A 54 -13.65 -43.62 -0.80
CA GLU A 54 -13.45 -44.56 0.30
C GLU A 54 -12.83 -43.88 1.53
N GLY A 55 -12.90 -44.54 2.69
CA GLY A 55 -12.44 -43.95 3.95
C GLY A 55 -11.00 -43.45 3.94
N SER A 56 -10.08 -44.16 3.26
CA SER A 56 -8.69 -43.73 3.12
C SER A 56 -8.51 -42.45 2.28
N GLN A 57 -9.44 -42.17 1.37
CA GLN A 57 -9.43 -41.02 0.45
C GLN A 57 -10.16 -39.81 1.03
N GLN A 58 -10.89 -39.97 2.13
CA GLN A 58 -11.78 -38.94 2.68
C GLN A 58 -11.06 -37.64 3.00
N LYS A 59 -9.84 -37.71 3.55
CA LYS A 59 -9.05 -36.53 3.89
C LYS A 59 -8.62 -35.74 2.64
N ALA A 60 -8.15 -36.43 1.61
CA ALA A 60 -7.77 -35.82 0.33
C ALA A 60 -8.98 -35.18 -0.36
N PHE A 61 -10.12 -35.86 -0.32
CA PHE A 61 -11.38 -35.36 -0.85
C PHE A 61 -11.86 -34.08 -0.13
N GLN A 62 -11.78 -34.03 1.19
CA GLN A 62 -12.11 -32.82 1.97
C GLN A 62 -11.17 -31.65 1.61
N SER A 63 -9.86 -31.89 1.48
CA SER A 63 -8.92 -30.88 1.03
C SER A 63 -9.23 -30.36 -0.36
N TYR A 64 -9.57 -31.25 -1.28
CA TYR A 64 -9.98 -30.88 -2.64
C TYR A 64 -11.28 -30.07 -2.65
N GLN A 65 -12.29 -30.46 -1.85
CA GLN A 65 -13.52 -29.68 -1.71
C GLN A 65 -13.27 -28.28 -1.11
N ALA A 66 -12.38 -28.18 -0.13
CA ALA A 66 -11.99 -26.89 0.45
C ALA A 66 -11.31 -26.00 -0.60
N ALA A 67 -10.42 -26.56 -1.43
CA ALA A 67 -9.77 -25.84 -2.53
C ALA A 67 -10.77 -25.36 -3.59
N LEU A 68 -11.76 -26.18 -3.95
CA LEU A 68 -12.85 -25.78 -4.85
C LEU A 68 -13.69 -24.64 -4.27
N ALA A 69 -14.02 -24.72 -2.98
CA ALA A 69 -14.76 -23.66 -2.29
C ALA A 69 -13.96 -22.35 -2.23
N TYR A 70 -12.65 -22.44 -1.97
CA TYR A 70 -11.76 -21.29 -1.97
C TYR A 70 -11.65 -20.67 -3.36
N TYR A 71 -11.47 -21.47 -4.42
CA TYR A 71 -11.48 -20.97 -5.79
C TYR A 71 -12.77 -20.22 -6.13
N ALA A 72 -13.94 -20.81 -5.80
CA ALA A 72 -15.22 -20.18 -6.04
C ALA A 72 -15.39 -18.87 -5.24
N PHE A 73 -14.86 -18.82 -4.00
CA PHE A 73 -14.83 -17.62 -3.18
C PHE A 73 -14.01 -16.52 -3.83
N VAL A 74 -12.76 -16.81 -4.25
CA VAL A 74 -11.88 -15.84 -4.88
C VAL A 74 -12.50 -15.32 -6.19
N MET A 75 -13.01 -16.22 -7.04
CA MET A 75 -13.68 -15.81 -8.28
C MET A 75 -14.85 -14.85 -8.04
N LYS A 76 -15.62 -15.08 -7.00
CA LYS A 76 -16.73 -14.20 -6.63
C LYS A 76 -16.24 -12.83 -6.14
N ARG A 77 -15.09 -12.78 -5.41
CA ARG A 77 -14.53 -11.53 -4.86
C ARG A 77 -13.94 -10.62 -5.93
N ARG A 78 -13.69 -11.12 -7.13
CA ARG A 78 -13.21 -10.33 -8.28
C ARG A 78 -14.32 -9.45 -8.91
N ASP A 79 -15.57 -9.63 -8.53
CA ASP A 79 -16.64 -8.71 -8.93
C ASP A 79 -16.38 -7.32 -8.31
N MET A 80 -16.39 -6.29 -9.13
CA MET A 80 -16.12 -4.89 -8.75
C MET A 80 -16.97 -4.43 -7.55
N ARG A 81 -18.19 -4.94 -7.39
CA ARG A 81 -19.05 -4.62 -6.25
C ARG A 81 -18.43 -5.01 -4.91
N TYR A 82 -17.76 -6.18 -4.86
CA TYR A 82 -17.07 -6.61 -3.63
C TYR A 82 -15.80 -5.80 -3.38
N ILE A 83 -15.05 -5.45 -4.43
CA ILE A 83 -13.87 -4.60 -4.32
C ILE A 83 -14.25 -3.23 -3.77
N ILE A 84 -15.24 -2.57 -4.36
CA ILE A 84 -15.73 -1.27 -3.89
C ILE A 84 -16.26 -1.37 -2.45
N SER A 85 -17.02 -2.40 -2.13
CA SER A 85 -17.55 -2.62 -0.77
C SER A 85 -16.43 -2.78 0.26
N ALA A 86 -15.37 -3.52 -0.08
CA ALA A 86 -14.21 -3.70 0.80
C ALA A 86 -13.47 -2.37 1.01
N LEU A 87 -13.23 -1.60 -0.06
CA LEU A 87 -12.60 -0.29 0.03
C LEU A 87 -13.45 0.71 0.84
N GLN A 88 -14.78 0.66 0.71
CA GLN A 88 -15.67 1.49 1.54
C GLN A 88 -15.60 1.11 3.03
N ALA A 89 -15.54 -0.19 3.33
CA ALA A 89 -15.39 -0.67 4.70
C ALA A 89 -14.04 -0.29 5.34
N LEU A 90 -12.98 -0.13 4.53
CA LEU A 90 -11.66 0.28 5.00
C LEU A 90 -11.56 1.79 5.30
N LYS A 91 -12.37 2.63 4.65
CA LYS A 91 -12.30 4.09 4.81
C LYS A 91 -12.27 4.57 6.27
N PRO A 92 -13.19 4.12 7.16
CA PRO A 92 -13.15 4.55 8.56
C PRO A 92 -11.91 4.09 9.31
N MET A 93 -11.31 2.96 8.91
CA MET A 93 -10.12 2.40 9.54
C MET A 93 -8.84 3.15 9.14
N LEU A 94 -8.85 3.79 7.98
CA LEU A 94 -7.75 4.57 7.41
C LEU A 94 -7.93 6.07 7.61
N LEU A 95 -8.94 6.49 8.35
CA LEU A 95 -9.22 7.90 8.60
C LEU A 95 -8.10 8.49 9.48
N ILE A 96 -7.40 9.48 8.92
CA ILE A 96 -6.45 10.29 9.66
C ILE A 96 -7.16 11.59 10.04
N PRO A 97 -7.23 11.96 11.34
CA PRO A 97 -7.82 13.23 11.76
C PRO A 97 -7.01 14.40 11.19
N ILE A 98 -7.71 15.44 10.75
CA ILE A 98 -7.07 16.62 10.12
C ILE A 98 -6.00 17.22 11.05
N GLN A 99 -6.22 17.17 12.37
CA GLN A 99 -5.29 17.68 13.37
C GLN A 99 -3.95 16.90 13.42
N ALA A 100 -3.90 15.70 12.85
CA ALA A 100 -2.66 14.94 12.75
C ALA A 100 -1.83 15.30 11.50
N LEU A 101 -2.45 15.98 10.52
CA LEU A 101 -1.75 16.45 9.32
C LEU A 101 -0.96 17.71 9.69
N ASP A 102 0.30 17.76 9.24
CA ASP A 102 1.20 18.91 9.49
C ASP A 102 1.28 19.30 10.99
N ALA A 103 1.15 18.33 11.90
CA ALA A 103 1.06 18.60 13.35
C ALA A 103 2.38 19.04 13.96
N ASP A 104 3.50 18.65 13.40
CA ASP A 104 4.84 19.08 13.83
C ASP A 104 5.33 20.23 12.93
N GLU A 105 5.24 21.45 13.44
CA GLU A 105 5.62 22.68 12.75
C GLU A 105 7.14 22.81 12.49
N PHE A 106 7.95 21.96 13.13
CA PHE A 106 9.41 21.94 12.92
C PHE A 106 9.86 20.95 11.84
N LEU A 107 8.95 20.23 11.24
CA LEU A 107 9.28 19.33 10.14
C LEU A 107 9.03 20.01 8.78
N LEU A 108 10.08 20.14 8.00
CA LEU A 108 10.03 20.71 6.67
C LEU A 108 10.30 19.64 5.62
N ASN A 109 9.30 19.35 4.77
CA ASN A 109 9.51 18.51 3.60
C ASN A 109 10.07 19.33 2.43
N THR A 110 11.07 18.74 1.77
CA THR A 110 11.62 19.19 0.51
C THR A 110 11.50 18.08 -0.53
N PRO A 111 11.77 18.30 -1.83
CA PRO A 111 11.64 17.24 -2.83
C PRO A 111 12.43 15.96 -2.52
N SER A 112 13.58 16.07 -1.88
CA SER A 112 14.48 14.94 -1.63
C SER A 112 14.46 14.42 -0.20
N PHE A 113 14.17 15.27 0.79
CA PHE A 113 14.34 14.94 2.22
C PHE A 113 13.33 15.67 3.11
N THR A 114 13.18 15.15 4.33
CA THR A 114 12.54 15.87 5.44
C THR A 114 13.63 16.41 6.37
N TYR A 115 13.51 17.66 6.81
CA TYR A 115 14.39 18.32 7.78
C TYR A 115 13.66 18.55 9.09
N ASP A 116 14.28 18.14 10.21
CA ASP A 116 13.87 18.58 11.53
C ASP A 116 14.59 19.90 11.86
N LEU A 117 13.86 21.00 11.79
CA LEU A 117 14.42 22.34 11.95
C LEU A 117 15.01 22.59 13.35
N ARG A 118 14.63 21.78 14.36
CA ARG A 118 15.25 21.84 15.70
C ARG A 118 16.74 21.48 15.65
N GLN A 119 17.14 20.69 14.66
CA GLN A 119 18.50 20.23 14.45
C GLN A 119 19.17 20.92 13.25
N GLY A 120 18.47 21.87 12.61
CA GLY A 120 18.95 22.54 11.40
C GLY A 120 19.28 21.55 10.28
N MET A 121 20.36 21.79 9.57
CA MET A 121 20.80 20.92 8.47
C MET A 121 21.17 19.49 8.90
N ALA A 122 21.53 19.29 10.17
CA ALA A 122 21.82 17.95 10.71
C ALA A 122 20.55 17.10 10.87
N GLY A 123 19.36 17.73 10.93
CA GLY A 123 18.07 17.07 11.04
C GLY A 123 17.56 16.43 9.73
N ARG A 124 18.39 16.37 8.68
CA ARG A 124 18.04 15.77 7.40
C ARG A 124 17.80 14.27 7.51
N ARG A 125 16.66 13.80 7.01
CA ARG A 125 16.30 12.39 6.96
C ARG A 125 15.40 12.06 5.76
N ASN A 126 15.23 10.79 5.46
CA ASN A 126 14.29 10.35 4.42
C ASN A 126 12.84 10.67 4.84
N HIS A 127 11.98 10.86 3.85
CA HIS A 127 10.55 11.01 4.08
C HIS A 127 9.97 9.79 4.82
N ARG A 128 9.02 10.05 5.69
CA ARG A 128 8.27 9.03 6.43
C ARG A 128 6.77 9.32 6.33
N PRO A 129 5.95 8.36 5.89
CA PRO A 129 4.50 8.53 5.84
C PRO A 129 3.88 8.88 7.20
N GLU A 130 4.51 8.42 8.29
CA GLU A 130 4.05 8.61 9.67
C GLU A 130 4.16 10.06 10.16
N ASP A 131 4.91 10.90 9.44
CA ASP A 131 5.01 12.33 9.75
C ASP A 131 3.75 13.10 9.34
N TYR A 132 2.92 12.53 8.47
CA TYR A 132 1.68 13.11 7.94
C TYR A 132 1.85 14.54 7.39
N ILE A 133 3.01 14.86 6.81
CA ILE A 133 3.30 16.18 6.24
C ILE A 133 2.65 16.26 4.86
N THR A 134 1.79 17.24 4.67
CA THR A 134 1.09 17.46 3.40
C THR A 134 1.72 18.56 2.54
N LYS A 135 2.61 19.35 3.11
CA LYS A 135 3.29 20.46 2.45
C LYS A 135 4.70 20.07 2.05
N CYS A 136 5.17 20.62 0.94
CA CYS A 136 6.52 20.42 0.45
C CYS A 136 7.03 21.71 -0.19
N THR A 137 8.29 22.05 0.03
CA THR A 137 8.94 23.15 -0.67
C THR A 137 9.12 22.81 -2.16
N ALA A 138 9.27 23.82 -3.01
CA ALA A 138 9.51 23.60 -4.43
C ALA A 138 10.94 23.13 -4.74
N VAL A 139 11.89 23.40 -3.83
CA VAL A 139 13.31 23.15 -4.00
C VAL A 139 13.94 22.61 -2.70
N ASP A 140 15.03 21.88 -2.84
CA ASP A 140 15.86 21.48 -1.70
C ASP A 140 16.69 22.65 -1.18
N PRO A 141 17.08 22.66 0.10
CA PRO A 141 18.04 23.61 0.64
C PRO A 141 19.38 23.53 -0.11
N GLY A 142 19.93 24.68 -0.47
CA GLY A 142 21.19 24.77 -1.20
C GLY A 142 21.81 26.15 -1.06
N GLU A 143 23.04 26.26 -1.54
CA GLU A 143 23.78 27.54 -1.57
C GLU A 143 23.49 28.37 -2.85
N GLU A 144 22.75 27.82 -3.79
CA GLU A 144 22.36 28.51 -5.02
C GLU A 144 21.45 29.70 -4.69
N GLY A 145 21.80 30.86 -5.23
CA GLY A 145 21.07 32.11 -4.98
C GLY A 145 21.43 32.85 -3.70
N LYS A 146 22.29 32.32 -2.81
CA LYS A 146 22.68 33.00 -1.58
C LYS A 146 23.28 34.39 -1.83
N ALA A 147 24.12 34.52 -2.84
CA ALA A 147 24.70 35.80 -3.21
C ALA A 147 23.67 36.83 -3.66
N VAL A 148 22.69 36.39 -4.44
CA VAL A 148 21.54 37.20 -4.89
C VAL A 148 20.68 37.63 -3.73
N TRP A 149 20.39 36.71 -2.80
CA TRP A 149 19.65 37.00 -1.58
C TRP A 149 20.34 38.01 -0.69
N GLN A 150 21.63 37.85 -0.44
CA GLN A 150 22.44 38.78 0.35
C GLN A 150 22.52 40.17 -0.30
N GLN A 151 22.66 40.22 -1.62
CA GLN A 151 22.62 41.48 -2.37
C GLN A 151 21.27 42.17 -2.22
N ALA A 152 20.16 41.43 -2.40
CA ALA A 152 18.82 41.97 -2.26
C ALA A 152 18.55 42.52 -0.85
N LEU A 153 18.97 41.81 0.20
CA LEU A 153 18.87 42.32 1.57
C LEU A 153 19.69 43.60 1.78
N GLY A 154 20.91 43.64 1.24
CA GLY A 154 21.73 44.84 1.27
C GLY A 154 21.11 46.05 0.59
N GLU A 155 20.46 45.83 -0.55
CA GLU A 155 19.70 46.88 -1.27
C GLU A 155 18.43 47.30 -0.52
N PHE A 156 17.65 46.38 0.01
CA PHE A 156 16.39 46.65 0.74
C PHE A 156 16.63 47.41 2.04
N PHE A 157 17.64 47.05 2.78
CA PHE A 157 17.95 47.63 4.08
C PHE A 157 19.10 48.65 4.02
N THR A 158 19.48 49.11 2.81
CA THR A 158 20.53 50.11 2.62
C THR A 158 21.86 49.80 3.31
N GLY A 159 22.17 48.51 3.47
CA GLY A 159 23.39 48.01 4.12
C GLY A 159 23.36 48.03 5.63
N ASP A 160 22.19 48.29 6.26
CA ASP A 160 22.01 48.18 7.72
C ASP A 160 22.09 46.70 8.16
N GLN A 161 23.21 46.30 8.76
CA GLN A 161 23.48 44.93 9.13
C GLN A 161 22.54 44.40 10.23
N GLU A 162 22.11 45.25 11.18
CA GLU A 162 21.19 44.81 12.24
C GLU A 162 19.82 44.44 11.66
N LEU A 163 19.32 45.21 10.69
CA LEU A 163 18.10 44.91 10.00
C LEU A 163 18.20 43.69 9.09
N ILE A 164 19.36 43.49 8.43
CA ILE A 164 19.62 42.31 7.61
C ILE A 164 19.64 41.05 8.47
N ASP A 165 20.34 41.07 9.60
CA ASP A 165 20.43 39.93 10.51
C ASP A 165 19.03 39.59 11.11
N TYR A 166 18.29 40.61 11.52
CA TYR A 166 16.91 40.42 12.00
C TYR A 166 16.00 39.83 10.91
N ALA A 167 16.09 40.32 9.67
CA ALA A 167 15.30 39.77 8.57
C ALA A 167 15.64 38.30 8.28
N GLN A 168 16.88 37.89 8.45
CA GLN A 168 17.33 36.50 8.27
C GLN A 168 16.87 35.58 9.42
N GLU A 169 16.67 36.11 10.63
CA GLU A 169 16.15 35.32 11.76
C GLU A 169 14.65 35.03 11.65
N ILE A 170 13.89 35.88 10.98
CA ILE A 170 12.43 35.75 10.88
C ILE A 170 11.93 35.13 9.57
N CYS A 171 12.80 34.94 8.56
CA CYS A 171 12.48 34.31 7.27
C CYS A 171 12.89 32.85 7.26
#